data_1a76b38d6820a41f8a3510fdf523693b
#
_entry.id   1a76b38d6820a41f8a3510fdf523693b
#
_cell.length_a   1.000
_cell.length_b   1.000
_cell.length_c   1.000
_cell.angle_alpha   90.00
_cell.angle_beta   90.00
_cell.angle_gamma   90.00
#
_symmetry.space_group_name_H-M   'P 1'
#
loop_
_entity.id
_entity.type
_entity.pdbx_description
1 polymer ?
#
loop_
_entity_poly.entity_id
_entity_poly.type
_entity_poly.pdbx_seq_one_letter_code
_entity_poly.pdbx_strand_id
1 'polypeptide(L)'
;MAKNSEPIAKRCKALGISPAVMGYTNKDTFRNSYSKNRRKKSEYAMQLNEKQKVKFIYGILEKQFHTYYEKAAKAQGQTGAVLLTMIETRLDNVAFRTGFCKTRREARQAVSHGHFTVNGKKVNIPSYLVKAGDVIAVVDKSKDNGRFKLVKEAVSYTHLTLPTT
;
A
#
# COMPACT_ATOMS: atom_id res chain seq x y z
N MET A 1 -16.18 8.47 1.16
CA MET A 1 -15.18 7.79 0.28
C MET A 1 -15.40 6.29 0.38
N ALA A 2 -15.59 5.60 -0.75
CA ALA A 2 -15.80 4.15 -0.75
C ALA A 2 -14.55 3.42 -0.20
N LYS A 3 -14.74 2.53 0.74
CA LYS A 3 -13.69 1.75 1.40
C LYS A 3 -13.91 0.26 1.13
N ASN A 4 -12.82 -0.49 0.98
CA ASN A 4 -12.89 -1.95 1.05
C ASN A 4 -12.96 -2.35 2.53
N SER A 5 -14.12 -2.83 2.98
CA SER A 5 -14.40 -3.27 4.36
C SER A 5 -14.26 -4.79 4.55
N GLU A 6 -13.86 -5.52 3.52
CA GLU A 6 -13.73 -6.99 3.61
C GLU A 6 -12.72 -7.41 4.69
N PRO A 7 -12.97 -8.52 5.39
CA PRO A 7 -12.05 -9.10 6.37
C PRO A 7 -10.71 -9.46 5.71
N ILE A 8 -9.62 -8.87 6.20
CA ILE A 8 -8.29 -8.98 5.60
C ILE A 8 -7.82 -10.43 5.56
N ALA A 9 -7.84 -11.14 6.68
CA ALA A 9 -7.36 -12.52 6.76
C ALA A 9 -8.09 -13.46 5.80
N LYS A 10 -9.43 -13.34 5.71
CA LYS A 10 -10.25 -14.15 4.79
C LYS A 10 -9.89 -13.86 3.32
N ARG A 11 -9.72 -12.59 2.97
CA ARG A 11 -9.39 -12.18 1.61
C ARG A 11 -7.96 -12.56 1.23
N CYS A 12 -6.99 -12.36 2.13
CA CYS A 12 -5.60 -12.80 1.94
C CYS A 12 -5.54 -14.30 1.64
N LYS A 13 -6.26 -15.11 2.42
CA LYS A 13 -6.34 -16.56 2.23
C LYS A 13 -6.94 -16.93 0.86
N ALA A 14 -8.02 -16.26 0.46
CA ALA A 14 -8.65 -16.50 -0.84
C ALA A 14 -7.75 -16.16 -2.03
N LEU A 15 -6.91 -15.13 -1.89
CA LEU A 15 -5.98 -14.66 -2.92
C LEU A 15 -4.59 -15.31 -2.84
N GLY A 16 -4.30 -16.09 -1.79
CA GLY A 16 -2.98 -16.69 -1.58
C GLY A 16 -1.90 -15.67 -1.23
N ILE A 17 -2.24 -14.62 -0.49
CA ILE A 17 -1.32 -13.56 -0.06
C ILE A 17 -1.11 -13.66 1.45
N SER A 18 0.15 -13.50 1.91
CA SER A 18 0.42 -13.37 3.34
C SER A 18 -0.10 -12.02 3.88
N PRO A 19 -0.81 -11.99 5.02
CA PRO A 19 -1.21 -10.74 5.67
C PRO A 19 -0.04 -9.80 6.00
N ALA A 20 1.15 -10.34 6.20
CA ALA A 20 2.37 -9.57 6.49
C ALA A 20 2.71 -8.57 5.36
N VAL A 21 2.42 -8.90 4.08
CA VAL A 21 2.61 -7.98 2.94
C VAL A 21 1.81 -6.68 3.08
N MET A 22 0.73 -6.73 3.84
CA MET A 22 -0.13 -5.58 4.12
C MET A 22 0.16 -4.90 5.46
N GLY A 23 1.19 -5.35 6.20
CA GLY A 23 1.55 -4.84 7.51
C GLY A 23 0.73 -5.42 8.68
N TYR A 24 0.06 -6.56 8.48
CA TYR A 24 -0.68 -7.25 9.55
C TYR A 24 0.08 -8.48 10.02
N THR A 25 -0.01 -8.77 11.32
CA THR A 25 0.55 -10.00 11.90
C THR A 25 -0.19 -11.23 11.36
N ASN A 26 0.56 -12.27 11.03
CA ASN A 26 -0.02 -13.57 10.71
C ASN A 26 -0.68 -14.12 11.99
N LYS A 27 -2.00 -14.19 12.00
CA LYS A 27 -2.70 -15.04 12.96
C LYS A 27 -2.77 -16.42 12.34
N ASP A 28 -2.05 -17.37 12.90
CA ASP A 28 -2.19 -18.78 12.56
C ASP A 28 -3.56 -19.25 13.02
N THR A 29 -4.53 -19.06 12.18
CA THR A 29 -5.82 -19.70 12.36
C THR A 29 -5.66 -21.14 11.93
N PHE A 30 -5.64 -22.05 12.88
CA PHE A 30 -5.62 -23.51 12.72
C PHE A 30 -6.80 -24.09 11.91
N ARG A 31 -7.66 -23.27 11.38
CA ARG A 31 -8.66 -23.71 10.40
C ARG A 31 -7.94 -24.03 9.11
N ASN A 32 -7.44 -25.25 9.02
CA ASN A 32 -7.03 -25.84 7.78
C ASN A 32 -8.10 -25.55 6.75
N SER A 33 -7.79 -24.64 5.84
CA SER A 33 -8.57 -24.54 4.63
C SER A 33 -8.27 -25.82 3.85
N TYR A 34 -8.98 -26.88 4.16
CA TYR A 34 -9.20 -27.90 3.18
C TYR A 34 -9.76 -27.16 1.97
N SER A 35 -8.90 -26.90 1.02
CA SER A 35 -9.27 -26.28 -0.25
C SER A 35 -10.28 -27.24 -0.89
N LYS A 36 -11.57 -26.91 -0.72
CA LYS A 36 -12.66 -27.69 -1.29
C LYS A 36 -12.61 -27.72 -2.83
N ASN A 37 -11.81 -26.89 -3.44
CA ASN A 37 -11.71 -26.80 -4.90
C ASN A 37 -10.30 -27.16 -5.38
N ARG A 38 -10.03 -28.44 -5.51
CA ARG A 38 -8.90 -29.00 -6.25
C ARG A 38 -9.06 -28.87 -7.78
N ARG A 39 -10.10 -28.21 -8.27
CA ARG A 39 -10.27 -27.98 -9.72
C ARG A 39 -9.14 -27.08 -10.23
N LYS A 40 -8.51 -27.49 -11.32
CA LYS A 40 -7.51 -26.72 -12.03
C LYS A 40 -8.13 -25.37 -12.45
N LYS A 41 -7.50 -24.26 -12.04
CA LYS A 41 -7.97 -22.92 -12.41
C LYS A 41 -7.76 -22.71 -13.91
N SER A 42 -8.75 -22.13 -14.59
CA SER A 42 -8.58 -21.70 -15.96
C SER A 42 -7.56 -20.53 -16.03
N GLU A 43 -6.97 -20.32 -17.18
CA GLU A 43 -6.02 -19.23 -17.41
C GLU A 43 -6.65 -17.86 -17.11
N TYR A 44 -7.87 -17.64 -17.57
CA TYR A 44 -8.64 -16.43 -17.23
C TYR A 44 -8.79 -16.24 -15.71
N ALA A 45 -9.09 -17.30 -14.97
CA ALA A 45 -9.21 -17.24 -13.51
C ALA A 45 -7.89 -16.91 -12.83
N MET A 46 -6.76 -17.36 -13.39
CA MET A 46 -5.43 -17.00 -12.89
C MET A 46 -5.12 -15.52 -13.11
N GLN A 47 -5.32 -15.02 -14.31
CA GLN A 47 -5.12 -13.61 -14.65
C GLN A 47 -6.02 -12.68 -13.83
N LEU A 48 -7.31 -13.04 -13.68
CA LEU A 48 -8.23 -12.30 -12.82
C LEU A 48 -7.75 -12.27 -11.36
N ASN A 49 -7.24 -13.39 -10.87
CA ASN A 49 -6.73 -13.49 -9.50
C ASN A 49 -5.53 -12.57 -9.28
N GLU A 50 -4.57 -12.50 -10.22
CA GLU A 50 -3.44 -11.57 -10.14
C GLU A 50 -3.90 -10.10 -10.12
N LYS A 51 -4.82 -9.72 -10.98
CA LYS A 51 -5.45 -8.39 -10.94
C LYS A 51 -6.07 -8.10 -9.57
N GLN A 52 -6.82 -9.05 -9.00
CA GLN A 52 -7.44 -8.88 -7.69
C GLN A 52 -6.42 -8.80 -6.55
N LYS A 53 -5.28 -9.52 -6.63
CA LYS A 53 -4.17 -9.41 -5.67
C LYS A 53 -3.65 -7.97 -5.62
N VAL A 54 -3.28 -7.41 -6.77
CA VAL A 54 -2.76 -6.04 -6.86
C VAL A 54 -3.76 -5.05 -6.27
N LYS A 55 -5.01 -5.09 -6.70
CA LYS A 55 -6.07 -4.21 -6.18
C LYS A 55 -6.22 -4.30 -4.68
N PHE A 56 -6.18 -5.49 -4.13
CA PHE A 56 -6.35 -5.73 -2.70
C PHE A 56 -5.16 -5.24 -1.89
N ILE A 57 -3.93 -5.51 -2.33
CA ILE A 57 -2.70 -5.07 -1.65
C ILE A 57 -2.65 -3.55 -1.53
N TYR A 58 -2.96 -2.84 -2.62
CA TYR A 58 -2.91 -1.37 -2.64
C TYR A 58 -4.24 -0.70 -2.19
N GLY A 59 -5.28 -1.48 -1.96
CA GLY A 59 -6.59 -0.97 -1.53
C GLY A 59 -7.27 -0.08 -2.58
N ILE A 60 -7.05 -0.34 -3.87
CA ILE A 60 -7.58 0.43 -4.99
C ILE A 60 -8.90 -0.18 -5.47
N LEU A 61 -9.91 0.67 -5.71
CA LEU A 61 -11.20 0.23 -6.27
C LEU A 61 -11.10 0.00 -7.78
N GLU A 62 -12.01 -0.83 -8.34
CA GLU A 62 -12.01 -1.23 -9.75
C GLU A 62 -11.96 -0.03 -10.69
N LYS A 63 -12.85 0.94 -10.50
CA LYS A 63 -12.92 2.13 -11.35
C LYS A 63 -11.59 2.90 -11.38
N GLN A 64 -10.96 3.10 -10.22
CA GLN A 64 -9.66 3.78 -10.13
C GLN A 64 -8.55 2.95 -10.78
N PHE A 65 -8.57 1.63 -10.58
CA PHE A 65 -7.58 0.75 -11.17
C PHE A 65 -7.67 0.76 -12.71
N HIS A 66 -8.87 0.75 -13.26
CA HIS A 66 -9.10 0.88 -14.70
C HIS A 66 -8.55 2.19 -15.25
N THR A 67 -8.79 3.32 -14.57
CA THR A 67 -8.24 4.62 -14.97
C THR A 67 -6.69 4.62 -14.98
N TYR A 68 -6.04 3.95 -14.02
CA TYR A 68 -4.58 3.79 -14.04
C TYR A 68 -4.12 2.92 -15.20
N TYR A 69 -4.85 1.85 -15.50
CA TYR A 69 -4.54 0.98 -16.63
C TYR A 69 -4.63 1.74 -17.98
N GLU A 70 -5.70 2.52 -18.20
CA GLU A 70 -5.84 3.34 -19.40
C GLU A 70 -4.71 4.36 -19.57
N LYS A 71 -4.29 4.99 -18.47
CA LYS A 71 -3.13 5.91 -18.47
C LYS A 71 -1.83 5.17 -18.78
N ALA A 72 -1.62 4.00 -18.20
CA ALA A 72 -0.44 3.19 -18.44
C ALA A 72 -0.38 2.65 -19.88
N ALA A 73 -1.53 2.31 -20.47
CA ALA A 73 -1.61 1.85 -21.86
C ALA A 73 -1.26 2.96 -22.88
N LYS A 74 -1.48 4.22 -22.52
CA LYS A 74 -1.11 5.39 -23.35
C LYS A 74 0.33 5.85 -23.16
N ALA A 75 0.98 5.43 -22.09
CA ALA A 75 2.36 5.81 -21.79
C ALA A 75 3.36 4.94 -22.58
N GLN A 76 4.54 5.48 -22.84
CA GLN A 76 5.63 4.72 -23.43
C GLN A 76 6.18 3.67 -22.45
N GLY A 77 6.48 2.47 -22.95
CA GLY A 77 7.05 1.39 -22.17
C GLY A 77 6.08 0.22 -21.94
N GLN A 78 6.51 -0.73 -21.12
CA GLN A 78 5.70 -1.90 -20.80
C GLN A 78 4.52 -1.51 -19.90
N THR A 79 3.29 -1.65 -20.36
CA THR A 79 2.07 -1.24 -19.67
C THR A 79 1.98 -1.73 -18.22
N GLY A 80 2.39 -2.98 -17.97
CA GLY A 80 2.37 -3.54 -16.61
C GLY A 80 3.34 -2.85 -15.66
N ALA A 81 4.57 -2.57 -16.11
CA ALA A 81 5.58 -1.87 -15.33
C ALA A 81 5.15 -0.43 -15.02
N VAL A 82 4.65 0.29 -16.05
CA VAL A 82 4.15 1.65 -15.89
C VAL A 82 2.97 1.71 -14.93
N LEU A 83 2.03 0.75 -15.03
CA LEU A 83 0.89 0.65 -14.12
C LEU A 83 1.34 0.47 -12.67
N LEU A 84 2.28 -0.44 -12.42
CA LEU A 84 2.81 -0.68 -11.07
C LEU A 84 3.55 0.55 -10.54
N THR A 85 4.35 1.22 -11.37
CA THR A 85 5.02 2.46 -11.00
C THR A 85 4.02 3.54 -10.60
N MET A 86 2.95 3.74 -11.37
CA MET A 86 1.90 4.72 -11.04
C MET A 86 1.19 4.39 -9.72
N ILE A 87 1.03 3.11 -9.40
CA ILE A 87 0.42 2.68 -8.14
C ILE A 87 1.39 2.85 -6.96
N GLU A 88 2.67 2.53 -7.16
CA GLU A 88 3.71 2.65 -6.12
C GLU A 88 4.02 4.12 -5.79
N THR A 89 3.96 5.04 -6.75
CA THR A 89 4.21 6.47 -6.55
C THR A 89 3.07 7.23 -5.88
N ARG A 90 1.97 6.58 -5.53
CA ARG A 90 0.89 7.21 -4.77
C ARG A 90 1.34 7.58 -3.36
N LEU A 91 0.95 8.75 -2.89
CA LEU A 91 1.34 9.26 -1.57
C LEU A 91 0.95 8.34 -0.42
N ASP A 92 -0.23 7.69 -0.49
CA ASP A 92 -0.66 6.73 0.52
C ASP A 92 0.26 5.49 0.59
N ASN A 93 0.73 5.03 -0.56
CA ASN A 93 1.65 3.90 -0.62
C ASN A 93 3.08 4.32 -0.23
N VAL A 94 3.56 5.48 -0.69
CA VAL A 94 4.89 5.99 -0.31
C VAL A 94 4.97 6.19 1.20
N ALA A 95 3.95 6.78 1.85
CA ALA A 95 3.89 6.94 3.30
C ALA A 95 3.93 5.60 4.07
N PHE A 96 3.41 4.53 3.49
CA PHE A 96 3.56 3.17 4.03
C PHE A 96 4.97 2.62 3.80
N ARG A 97 5.54 2.77 2.59
CA ARG A 97 6.86 2.25 2.23
C ARG A 97 7.99 2.91 3.02
N THR A 98 7.86 4.20 3.31
CA THR A 98 8.82 4.95 4.14
C THR A 98 8.70 4.66 5.63
N GLY A 99 7.75 3.82 6.04
CA GLY A 99 7.59 3.42 7.45
C GLY A 99 6.82 4.42 8.32
N PHE A 100 6.29 5.52 7.78
CA PHE A 100 5.47 6.46 8.57
C PHE A 100 4.18 5.83 9.13
N CYS A 101 3.74 4.74 8.53
CA CYS A 101 2.53 4.03 8.94
C CYS A 101 2.74 2.51 8.87
N LYS A 102 2.13 1.77 9.80
CA LYS A 102 2.24 0.30 9.88
C LYS A 102 1.48 -0.41 8.75
N THR A 103 0.44 0.21 8.22
CA THR A 103 -0.40 -0.39 7.17
C THR A 103 -0.78 0.64 6.10
N ARG A 104 -1.04 0.19 4.86
CA ARG A 104 -1.53 1.06 3.79
C ARG A 104 -2.88 1.72 4.10
N ARG A 105 -3.74 1.06 4.86
CA ARG A 105 -5.02 1.65 5.31
C ARG A 105 -4.81 2.80 6.27
N GLU A 106 -3.88 2.66 7.19
CA GLU A 106 -3.46 3.70 8.12
C GLU A 106 -2.82 4.87 7.38
N ALA A 107 -1.89 4.60 6.45
CA ALA A 107 -1.27 5.63 5.62
C ALA A 107 -2.31 6.45 4.84
N ARG A 108 -3.27 5.77 4.22
CA ARG A 108 -4.36 6.43 3.50
C ARG A 108 -5.22 7.32 4.42
N GLN A 109 -5.49 6.87 5.63
CA GLN A 109 -6.21 7.66 6.63
C GLN A 109 -5.38 8.87 7.06
N ALA A 110 -4.11 8.68 7.36
CA ALA A 110 -3.21 9.75 7.79
C ALA A 110 -3.06 10.83 6.69
N VAL A 111 -2.90 10.44 5.42
CA VAL A 111 -2.90 11.39 4.30
C VAL A 111 -4.22 12.13 4.18
N SER A 112 -5.36 11.43 4.25
CA SER A 112 -6.70 12.05 4.15
C SER A 112 -6.96 13.06 5.28
N HIS A 113 -6.39 12.83 6.47
CA HIS A 113 -6.45 13.75 7.61
C HIS A 113 -5.44 14.91 7.47
N GLY A 114 -4.59 14.89 6.43
CA GLY A 114 -3.65 15.96 6.13
C GLY A 114 -2.49 16.03 7.10
N HIS A 115 -1.98 14.89 7.55
CA HIS A 115 -0.80 14.81 8.42
C HIS A 115 0.53 14.94 7.64
N PHE A 116 0.49 14.98 6.31
CA PHE A 116 1.69 15.03 5.46
C PHE A 116 1.77 16.32 4.65
N THR A 117 3.01 16.74 4.40
CA THR A 117 3.37 17.78 3.43
C THR A 117 4.24 17.18 2.33
N VAL A 118 4.10 17.70 1.13
CA VAL A 118 4.99 17.43 -0.01
C VAL A 118 5.59 18.77 -0.44
N ASN A 119 6.92 18.87 -0.43
CA ASN A 119 7.65 20.11 -0.71
C ASN A 119 7.13 21.31 0.12
N GLY A 120 6.87 21.08 1.41
CA GLY A 120 6.37 22.09 2.34
C GLY A 120 4.85 22.39 2.23
N LYS A 121 4.17 21.91 1.19
CA LYS A 121 2.72 22.11 1.00
C LYS A 121 1.92 20.94 1.56
N LYS A 122 0.89 21.24 2.36
CA LYS A 122 0.00 20.24 2.94
C LYS A 122 -0.81 19.54 1.84
N VAL A 123 -0.78 18.20 1.82
CA VAL A 123 -1.50 17.36 0.87
C VAL A 123 -2.42 16.39 1.61
N ASN A 124 -3.71 16.38 1.26
CA ASN A 124 -4.73 15.51 1.84
C ASN A 124 -5.34 14.51 0.83
N ILE A 125 -4.71 14.38 -0.34
CA ILE A 125 -5.17 13.50 -1.42
C ILE A 125 -4.32 12.24 -1.43
N PRO A 126 -4.85 11.05 -1.03
CA PRO A 126 -4.09 9.80 -1.01
C PRO A 126 -3.57 9.34 -2.37
N SER A 127 -4.26 9.72 -3.45
CA SER A 127 -3.88 9.39 -4.82
C SER A 127 -2.92 10.40 -5.46
N TYR A 128 -2.38 11.35 -4.70
CA TYR A 128 -1.35 12.26 -5.18
C TYR A 128 -0.13 11.46 -5.65
N LEU A 129 0.36 11.75 -6.84
CA LEU A 129 1.53 11.07 -7.42
C LEU A 129 2.79 11.82 -7.03
N VAL A 130 3.62 11.17 -6.25
CA VAL A 130 4.92 11.68 -5.81
C VAL A 130 5.95 11.45 -6.91
N LYS A 131 6.81 12.42 -7.14
CA LYS A 131 7.91 12.36 -8.11
C LYS A 131 9.23 12.11 -7.40
N ALA A 132 10.20 11.60 -8.13
CA ALA A 132 11.58 11.50 -7.62
C ALA A 132 12.10 12.91 -7.29
N GLY A 133 12.70 13.07 -6.12
CA GLY A 133 13.16 14.38 -5.59
C GLY A 133 12.14 15.12 -4.72
N ASP A 134 10.88 14.68 -4.64
CA ASP A 134 9.90 15.28 -3.73
C ASP A 134 10.25 14.99 -2.27
N VAL A 135 10.20 16.00 -1.42
CA VAL A 135 10.41 15.89 0.03
C VAL A 135 9.07 15.72 0.73
N ILE A 136 8.91 14.55 1.37
CA ILE A 136 7.71 14.23 2.17
C ILE A 136 8.03 14.42 3.64
N ALA A 137 7.24 15.22 4.34
CA ALA A 137 7.39 15.46 5.77
C ALA A 137 6.06 15.36 6.51
N VAL A 138 6.13 15.12 7.81
CA VAL A 138 4.96 15.18 8.71
C VAL A 138 4.74 16.64 9.11
N VAL A 139 3.47 17.09 9.07
CA VAL A 139 3.07 18.43 9.51
C VAL A 139 3.46 18.65 10.97
N ASP A 140 4.00 19.84 11.33
CA ASP A 140 4.51 20.14 12.68
C ASP A 140 3.49 19.86 13.77
N LYS A 141 2.23 20.26 13.60
CA LYS A 141 1.12 19.98 14.53
C LYS A 141 0.87 18.48 14.75
N SER A 142 1.35 17.62 13.85
CA SER A 142 1.12 16.17 13.91
C SER A 142 2.32 15.42 14.46
N LYS A 143 3.50 16.05 14.57
CA LYS A 143 4.74 15.43 15.06
C LYS A 143 4.60 14.92 16.50
N ASP A 144 3.81 15.62 17.32
CA ASP A 144 3.56 15.28 18.74
C ASP A 144 2.55 14.16 18.93
N ASN A 145 1.91 13.71 17.87
CA ASN A 145 1.02 12.57 17.92
C ASN A 145 1.82 11.31 18.27
N GLY A 146 1.42 10.55 19.29
CA GLY A 146 2.13 9.37 19.78
C GLY A 146 2.46 8.35 18.71
N ARG A 147 1.65 8.31 17.63
CA ARG A 147 1.88 7.47 16.46
C ARG A 147 3.17 7.83 15.71
N PHE A 148 3.42 9.11 15.46
CA PHE A 148 4.61 9.59 14.75
C PHE A 148 5.84 9.66 15.67
N LYS A 149 5.65 9.82 16.98
CA LYS A 149 6.74 9.70 17.98
C LYS A 149 7.36 8.32 17.96
N LEU A 150 6.55 7.26 17.98
CA LEU A 150 7.02 5.87 17.89
C LEU A 150 7.79 5.59 16.58
N VAL A 151 7.36 6.17 15.46
CA VAL A 151 8.08 6.04 14.18
C VAL A 151 9.43 6.75 14.24
N LYS A 152 9.49 7.96 14.80
CA LYS A 152 10.73 8.72 14.95
C LYS A 152 11.75 7.96 15.81
N GLU A 153 11.32 7.39 16.90
CA GLU A 153 12.17 6.54 17.77
C GLU A 153 12.66 5.32 17.00
N ALA A 154 11.79 4.58 16.31
CA ALA A 154 12.18 3.41 15.53
C ALA A 154 13.21 3.74 14.44
N VAL A 155 13.07 4.89 13.76
CA VAL A 155 14.01 5.34 12.72
C VAL A 155 15.37 5.75 13.33
N SER A 156 15.39 6.36 14.52
CA SER A 156 16.64 6.74 15.18
C SER A 156 17.51 5.52 15.53
N TYR A 157 16.90 4.37 15.82
CA TYR A 157 17.64 3.11 16.07
C TYR A 157 18.20 2.46 14.80
N THR A 158 17.59 2.65 13.65
CA THR A 158 18.06 2.07 12.39
C THR A 158 19.25 2.80 11.78
N HIS A 159 19.49 4.06 12.15
CA HIS A 159 20.67 4.82 11.70
C HIS A 159 21.98 4.45 12.41
N LEU A 160 21.93 3.67 13.50
CA LEU A 160 23.10 3.31 14.30
C LEU A 160 23.81 2.02 13.86
N THR A 161 23.36 1.35 12.81
CA THR A 161 23.87 0.04 12.39
C THR A 161 24.34 -0.04 10.95
N LEU A 162 24.94 1.02 10.42
CA LEU A 162 25.79 0.87 9.23
C LEU A 162 27.22 0.57 9.70
N PRO A 163 27.73 -0.67 9.52
CA PRO A 163 29.13 -0.91 9.74
C PRO A 163 29.92 -0.18 8.66
N THR A 164 30.70 0.79 9.07
CA THR A 164 31.78 1.35 8.25
C THR A 164 32.82 0.25 8.06
N THR A 165 32.87 -0.35 6.91
CA THR A 165 34.05 -1.06 6.39
C THR A 165 34.73 -0.17 5.39
#